data_cb8b51a20b9229c2d55b09853a363581
#
_entry.id   cb8b51a20b9229c2d55b09853a363581
#
_cell.length_a   1.000
_cell.length_b   1.000
_cell.length_c   1.000
_cell.angle_alpha   90.00
_cell.angle_beta   90.00
_cell.angle_gamma   90.00
#
_symmetry.space_group_name_H-M   'P 1'
#
loop_
_entity.id
_entity.type
_entity.pdbx_description
1 polymer ?
#
loop_
_entity_poly.entity_id
_entity_poly.type
_entity_poly.pdbx_seq_one_letter_code
_entity_poly.pdbx_strand_id
1 'polypeptide(L)'
;MAFKGLTVDEKNTFGRQVEEAGTYNVRVLPTSELTTSKNTGNEMLVLNYEVVDGKYAGGQIRFDNVTWNDETPEKEEQSLKRFNTLLVAAGFPEGSKVETLQIMLQGLIRKYNKLNVSVDWPDTPNQKGYYNLKVQGHKVIDPEGSKPNGVFAPARQQSGTGYSAGNQSAVDQAAANLPNNFGADPFAGAGQVISDDNLPF
;
A
#
# COMPACT_ATOMS: atom_id res chain seq x y z
N MET A 1 1.84 -2.60 28.77
CA MET A 1 2.90 -3.59 28.46
C MET A 1 4.23 -2.87 28.44
N ALA A 2 5.27 -3.42 29.06
CA ALA A 2 6.61 -2.82 29.07
C ALA A 2 7.42 -3.34 27.85
N PHE A 3 8.30 -2.51 27.30
CA PHE A 3 9.25 -2.90 26.27
C PHE A 3 10.21 -3.97 26.82
N LYS A 4 10.32 -5.10 26.13
CA LYS A 4 11.11 -6.27 26.55
C LYS A 4 12.52 -6.33 25.97
N GLY A 5 12.95 -5.29 25.27
CA GLY A 5 14.18 -5.28 24.50
C GLY A 5 13.94 -5.71 23.05
N LEU A 6 14.86 -5.34 22.16
CA LEU A 6 14.85 -5.66 20.75
C LEU A 6 16.27 -5.98 20.31
N THR A 7 16.44 -7.07 19.56
CA THR A 7 17.67 -7.31 18.79
C THR A 7 17.45 -6.77 17.39
N VAL A 8 18.37 -5.95 16.90
CA VAL A 8 18.30 -5.40 15.53
C VAL A 8 18.46 -6.55 14.52
N ASP A 9 17.52 -6.66 13.61
CA ASP A 9 17.54 -7.62 12.50
C ASP A 9 17.23 -6.88 11.20
N GLU A 10 18.24 -6.72 10.35
CA GLU A 10 18.13 -6.01 9.06
C GLU A 10 17.14 -6.69 8.10
N LYS A 11 16.89 -7.98 8.28
CA LYS A 11 15.93 -8.75 7.47
C LYS A 11 14.49 -8.60 7.97
N ASN A 12 14.30 -8.11 9.19
CA ASN A 12 13.00 -7.93 9.81
C ASN A 12 12.61 -6.44 9.85
N THR A 13 12.59 -5.82 8.68
CA THR A 13 12.20 -4.42 8.49
C THR A 13 10.96 -4.33 7.64
N PHE A 14 10.24 -3.21 7.74
CA PHE A 14 9.17 -2.93 6.78
C PHE A 14 9.77 -2.73 5.40
N GLY A 15 9.21 -3.41 4.40
CA GLY A 15 9.59 -3.21 3.02
C GLY A 15 9.21 -1.82 2.49
N ARG A 16 9.70 -1.50 1.29
CA ARG A 16 9.38 -0.25 0.61
C ARG A 16 7.86 -0.17 0.36
N GLN A 17 7.26 0.98 0.65
CA GLN A 17 5.85 1.21 0.30
C GLN A 17 5.64 1.03 -1.20
N VAL A 18 4.56 0.35 -1.59
CA VAL A 18 4.17 0.19 -2.99
C VAL A 18 3.53 1.50 -3.46
N GLU A 19 4.18 2.20 -4.37
CA GLU A 19 3.81 3.55 -4.82
C GLU A 19 3.34 3.58 -6.28
N GLU A 20 3.50 2.50 -7.01
CA GLU A 20 3.14 2.40 -8.42
C GLU A 20 2.02 1.38 -8.62
N ALA A 21 1.12 1.66 -9.56
CA ALA A 21 0.23 0.65 -10.10
C ALA A 21 1.02 -0.39 -10.91
N GLY A 22 0.39 -1.52 -11.25
CA GLY A 22 1.03 -2.56 -12.03
C GLY A 22 0.64 -3.96 -11.60
N THR A 23 1.52 -4.94 -11.88
CA THR A 23 1.32 -6.33 -11.46
C THR A 23 2.43 -6.76 -10.51
N TYR A 24 2.04 -7.46 -9.46
CA TYR A 24 2.97 -7.82 -8.38
C TYR A 24 2.81 -9.28 -8.01
N ASN A 25 3.93 -9.98 -7.94
CA ASN A 25 3.99 -11.27 -7.29
C ASN A 25 3.93 -11.06 -5.78
N VAL A 26 2.96 -11.69 -5.14
CA VAL A 26 2.66 -11.46 -3.72
C VAL A 26 2.50 -12.76 -2.96
N ARG A 27 2.63 -12.67 -1.64
CA ARG A 27 2.15 -13.70 -0.73
C ARG A 27 1.01 -13.18 0.14
N VAL A 28 0.03 -14.04 0.40
CA VAL A 28 -1.07 -13.74 1.32
C VAL A 28 -0.52 -13.71 2.75
N LEU A 29 -0.81 -12.63 3.47
CA LEU A 29 -0.35 -12.44 4.84
C LEU A 29 -1.31 -13.06 5.86
N PRO A 30 -0.80 -13.51 7.03
CA PRO A 30 -1.62 -13.98 8.15
C PRO A 30 -2.56 -12.93 8.74
N THR A 31 -2.36 -11.65 8.39
CA THR A 31 -3.26 -10.54 8.76
C THR A 31 -4.51 -10.46 7.90
N SER A 32 -4.66 -11.37 6.92
CA SER A 32 -5.91 -11.53 6.16
C SER A 32 -6.98 -12.16 7.03
N GLU A 33 -8.23 -11.74 6.85
CA GLU A 33 -9.33 -12.15 7.72
C GLU A 33 -10.62 -12.43 6.94
N LEU A 34 -11.48 -13.25 7.53
CA LEU A 34 -12.87 -13.43 7.14
C LEU A 34 -13.73 -12.50 8.00
N THR A 35 -14.56 -11.71 7.37
CA THR A 35 -15.48 -10.78 8.04
C THR A 35 -16.80 -10.70 7.28
N THR A 36 -17.69 -9.81 7.69
CA THR A 36 -18.92 -9.51 6.99
C THR A 36 -18.89 -8.08 6.44
N SER A 37 -19.41 -7.91 5.23
CA SER A 37 -19.58 -6.60 4.62
C SER A 37 -20.56 -5.76 5.44
N LYS A 38 -20.14 -4.58 5.88
CA LYS A 38 -21.00 -3.67 6.67
C LYS A 38 -22.22 -3.18 5.91
N ASN A 39 -22.16 -3.17 4.57
CA ASN A 39 -23.23 -2.64 3.75
C ASN A 39 -24.28 -3.71 3.39
N THR A 40 -23.85 -4.96 3.21
CA THR A 40 -24.71 -6.04 2.70
C THR A 40 -24.89 -7.19 3.70
N GLY A 41 -24.04 -7.30 4.72
CA GLY A 41 -24.02 -8.44 5.64
C GLY A 41 -23.39 -9.72 5.06
N ASN A 42 -22.95 -9.69 3.82
CA ASN A 42 -22.38 -10.83 3.13
C ASN A 42 -20.99 -11.19 3.66
N GLU A 43 -20.64 -12.47 3.66
CA GLU A 43 -19.29 -12.91 4.00
C GLU A 43 -18.25 -12.34 3.02
N MET A 44 -17.12 -11.92 3.56
CA MET A 44 -16.09 -11.24 2.81
C MET A 44 -14.69 -11.63 3.30
N LEU A 45 -13.81 -12.02 2.39
CA LEU A 45 -12.38 -12.10 2.66
C LEU A 45 -11.75 -10.72 2.50
N VAL A 46 -11.01 -10.28 3.51
CA VAL A 46 -10.14 -9.11 3.46
C VAL A 46 -8.72 -9.63 3.36
N LEU A 47 -8.16 -9.62 2.15
CA LEU A 47 -6.83 -10.15 1.89
C LEU A 47 -5.79 -9.04 1.97
N ASN A 48 -4.71 -9.34 2.66
CA ASN A 48 -3.53 -8.50 2.76
C ASN A 48 -2.35 -9.27 2.16
N TYR A 49 -1.55 -8.58 1.37
CA TYR A 49 -0.46 -9.16 0.62
C TYR A 49 0.87 -8.51 0.95
N GLU A 50 1.94 -9.26 0.77
CA GLU A 50 3.31 -8.76 0.74
C GLU A 50 3.93 -9.08 -0.62
N VAL A 51 4.53 -8.10 -1.25
CA VAL A 51 5.26 -8.25 -2.51
C VAL A 51 6.51 -9.09 -2.25
N VAL A 52 6.71 -10.14 -3.06
CA VAL A 52 7.81 -11.11 -2.83
C VAL A 52 9.06 -10.83 -3.63
N ASP A 53 8.99 -9.99 -4.67
CA ASP A 53 10.11 -9.71 -5.56
C ASP A 53 10.12 -8.27 -6.10
N GLY A 54 11.18 -7.93 -6.84
CA GLY A 54 11.32 -6.67 -7.55
C GLY A 54 11.56 -5.45 -6.64
N LYS A 55 11.30 -4.27 -7.21
CA LYS A 55 11.56 -2.95 -6.59
C LYS A 55 10.88 -2.77 -5.23
N TYR A 56 9.70 -3.37 -5.07
CA TYR A 56 8.85 -3.21 -3.89
C TYR A 56 8.79 -4.46 -3.01
N ALA A 57 9.79 -5.35 -3.10
CA ALA A 57 9.86 -6.54 -2.24
C ALA A 57 9.72 -6.17 -0.74
N GLY A 58 8.88 -6.92 -0.01
CA GLY A 58 8.50 -6.65 1.39
C GLY A 58 7.43 -5.57 1.56
N GLY A 59 7.09 -4.83 0.50
CA GLY A 59 5.98 -3.86 0.50
C GLY A 59 4.62 -4.55 0.62
N GLN A 60 3.63 -3.84 1.14
CA GLN A 60 2.31 -4.42 1.39
C GLN A 60 1.24 -3.79 0.50
N ILE A 61 0.36 -4.64 -0.02
CA ILE A 61 -0.89 -4.29 -0.68
C ILE A 61 -2.01 -4.81 0.21
N ARG A 62 -2.91 -3.93 0.64
CA ARG A 62 -3.88 -4.23 1.69
C ARG A 62 -5.31 -4.00 1.24
N PHE A 63 -6.24 -4.65 1.97
CA PHE A 63 -7.68 -4.44 1.84
C PHE A 63 -8.24 -4.86 0.48
N ASP A 64 -7.77 -5.99 -0.04
CA ASP A 64 -8.44 -6.65 -1.16
C ASP A 64 -9.69 -7.37 -0.64
N ASN A 65 -10.84 -6.78 -0.93
CA ASN A 65 -12.13 -7.22 -0.42
C ASN A 65 -12.82 -8.13 -1.45
N VAL A 66 -12.84 -9.43 -1.17
CA VAL A 66 -13.50 -10.43 -2.01
C VAL A 66 -14.79 -10.87 -1.30
N THR A 67 -15.91 -10.30 -1.71
CA THR A 67 -17.23 -10.52 -1.08
C THR A 67 -17.99 -11.62 -1.81
N TRP A 68 -18.57 -12.54 -1.05
CA TRP A 68 -19.55 -13.51 -1.54
C TRP A 68 -20.91 -12.82 -1.62
N ASN A 69 -21.61 -12.97 -2.75
CA ASN A 69 -22.94 -12.44 -2.93
C ASN A 69 -23.79 -13.46 -3.70
N ASP A 70 -24.85 -13.94 -3.08
CA ASP A 70 -25.82 -14.90 -3.58
C ASP A 70 -27.27 -14.36 -3.57
N GLU A 71 -27.44 -13.04 -3.49
CA GLU A 71 -28.75 -12.40 -3.48
C GLU A 71 -29.56 -12.69 -4.76
N THR A 72 -28.88 -12.88 -5.89
CA THR A 72 -29.49 -13.30 -7.16
C THR A 72 -28.61 -14.34 -7.84
N PRO A 73 -29.18 -15.20 -8.73
CA PRO A 73 -28.39 -16.20 -9.45
C PRO A 73 -27.21 -15.60 -10.25
N GLU A 74 -27.38 -14.42 -10.81
CA GLU A 74 -26.31 -13.72 -11.57
C GLU A 74 -25.18 -13.25 -10.64
N LYS A 75 -25.52 -12.75 -9.43
CA LYS A 75 -24.53 -12.34 -8.43
C LYS A 75 -23.80 -13.53 -7.84
N GLU A 76 -24.48 -14.62 -7.61
CA GLU A 76 -23.90 -15.91 -7.19
C GLU A 76 -22.89 -16.41 -8.24
N GLU A 77 -23.27 -16.44 -9.52
CA GLU A 77 -22.38 -16.86 -10.61
C GLU A 77 -21.13 -15.95 -10.70
N GLN A 78 -21.30 -14.65 -10.55
CA GLN A 78 -20.17 -13.71 -10.52
C GLN A 78 -19.27 -13.95 -9.31
N SER A 79 -19.84 -14.24 -8.15
CA SER A 79 -19.09 -14.58 -6.94
C SER A 79 -18.32 -15.88 -7.14
N LEU A 80 -18.94 -16.92 -7.65
CA LEU A 80 -18.29 -18.19 -8.00
C LEU A 80 -17.10 -17.98 -8.93
N LYS A 81 -17.27 -17.21 -10.01
CA LYS A 81 -16.17 -16.88 -10.95
C LYS A 81 -15.02 -16.14 -10.26
N ARG A 82 -15.33 -15.17 -9.42
CA ARG A 82 -14.32 -14.38 -8.68
C ARG A 82 -13.51 -15.25 -7.72
N PHE A 83 -14.19 -16.06 -6.91
CA PHE A 83 -13.54 -16.95 -5.96
C PHE A 83 -12.75 -18.06 -6.69
N ASN A 84 -13.27 -18.64 -7.76
CA ASN A 84 -12.53 -19.60 -8.57
C ASN A 84 -11.28 -18.98 -9.20
N THR A 85 -11.37 -17.75 -9.70
CA THR A 85 -10.20 -17.01 -10.22
C THR A 85 -9.12 -16.87 -9.15
N LEU A 86 -9.49 -16.51 -7.93
CA LEU A 86 -8.56 -16.39 -6.80
C LEU A 86 -7.93 -17.76 -6.45
N LEU A 87 -8.72 -18.83 -6.39
CA LEU A 87 -8.23 -20.19 -6.10
C LEU A 87 -7.25 -20.69 -7.16
N VAL A 88 -7.59 -20.52 -8.43
CA VAL A 88 -6.71 -20.89 -9.57
C VAL A 88 -5.43 -20.06 -9.54
N ALA A 89 -5.53 -18.75 -9.31
CA ALA A 89 -4.38 -17.86 -9.21
C ALA A 89 -3.43 -18.27 -8.07
N ALA A 90 -3.96 -18.72 -6.95
CA ALA A 90 -3.21 -19.20 -5.81
C ALA A 90 -2.66 -20.64 -5.97
N GLY A 91 -3.03 -21.34 -7.05
CA GLY A 91 -2.54 -22.69 -7.34
C GLY A 91 -3.25 -23.82 -6.60
N PHE A 92 -4.53 -23.64 -6.25
CA PHE A 92 -5.34 -24.75 -5.76
C PHE A 92 -5.51 -25.79 -6.86
N PRO A 93 -5.40 -27.09 -6.54
CA PRO A 93 -5.57 -28.14 -7.53
C PRO A 93 -7.00 -28.13 -8.12
N GLU A 94 -7.10 -28.41 -9.42
CA GLU A 94 -8.39 -28.60 -10.07
C GLU A 94 -9.21 -29.68 -9.36
N GLY A 95 -10.52 -29.46 -9.23
CA GLY A 95 -11.42 -30.39 -8.53
C GLY A 95 -11.38 -30.30 -7.00
N SER A 96 -10.54 -29.42 -6.42
CA SER A 96 -10.55 -29.17 -4.97
C SER A 96 -11.92 -28.67 -4.51
N LYS A 97 -12.45 -29.27 -3.45
CA LYS A 97 -13.67 -28.80 -2.79
C LYS A 97 -13.31 -27.92 -1.62
N VAL A 98 -13.86 -26.73 -1.60
CA VAL A 98 -13.73 -25.76 -0.50
C VAL A 98 -15.13 -25.55 0.09
N GLU A 99 -15.34 -26.02 1.30
CA GLU A 99 -16.68 -26.03 1.90
C GLU A 99 -17.05 -24.70 2.57
N THR A 100 -16.04 -23.92 3.03
CA THR A 100 -16.27 -22.64 3.72
C THR A 100 -15.19 -21.62 3.35
N LEU A 101 -15.54 -20.33 3.42
CA LEU A 101 -14.56 -19.26 3.22
C LEU A 101 -13.45 -19.27 4.28
N GLN A 102 -13.72 -19.80 5.48
CA GLN A 102 -12.71 -19.98 6.52
C GLN A 102 -11.64 -21.01 6.12
N ILE A 103 -12.06 -22.14 5.56
CA ILE A 103 -11.13 -23.18 5.04
C ILE A 103 -10.32 -22.62 3.86
N MET A 104 -10.97 -21.87 2.97
CA MET A 104 -10.32 -21.18 1.88
C MET A 104 -9.23 -20.23 2.38
N LEU A 105 -9.55 -19.38 3.33
CA LEU A 105 -8.60 -18.42 3.91
C LEU A 105 -7.40 -19.13 4.53
N GLN A 106 -7.62 -20.19 5.29
CA GLN A 106 -6.55 -20.99 5.87
C GLN A 106 -5.64 -21.62 4.79
N GLY A 107 -6.23 -22.10 3.71
CA GLY A 107 -5.50 -22.62 2.55
C GLY A 107 -4.64 -21.55 1.90
N LEU A 108 -5.21 -20.36 1.67
CA LEU A 108 -4.52 -19.19 1.10
C LEU A 108 -3.37 -18.70 1.98
N ILE A 109 -3.49 -18.73 3.30
CA ILE A 109 -2.43 -18.25 4.21
C ILE A 109 -1.30 -19.29 4.33
N ARG A 110 -1.64 -20.57 4.43
CA ARG A 110 -0.68 -21.60 4.83
C ARG A 110 0.04 -22.30 3.67
N LYS A 111 -0.69 -22.61 2.60
CA LYS A 111 -0.18 -23.50 1.55
C LYS A 111 -0.16 -22.85 0.16
N TYR A 112 -1.25 -22.22 -0.21
CA TYR A 112 -1.46 -21.64 -1.53
C TYR A 112 -1.35 -20.11 -1.45
N ASN A 113 -0.25 -19.64 -0.87
CA ASN A 113 -0.12 -18.26 -0.45
C ASN A 113 0.57 -17.35 -1.46
N LYS A 114 0.96 -17.86 -2.63
CA LYS A 114 1.66 -17.07 -3.64
C LYS A 114 0.80 -16.93 -4.90
N LEU A 115 0.63 -15.72 -5.36
CA LEU A 115 -0.09 -15.39 -6.58
C LEU A 115 0.43 -14.08 -7.15
N ASN A 116 -0.06 -13.70 -8.33
CA ASN A 116 0.16 -12.38 -8.90
C ASN A 116 -1.13 -11.57 -8.79
N VAL A 117 -1.02 -10.30 -8.38
CA VAL A 117 -2.14 -9.36 -8.34
C VAL A 117 -1.88 -8.18 -9.27
N SER A 118 -2.91 -7.76 -9.99
CA SER A 118 -2.91 -6.47 -10.69
C SER A 118 -3.53 -5.42 -9.78
N VAL A 119 -2.86 -4.27 -9.66
CA VAL A 119 -3.33 -3.16 -8.82
C VAL A 119 -3.35 -1.86 -9.59
N ASP A 120 -4.31 -1.01 -9.24
CA ASP A 120 -4.45 0.32 -9.82
C ASP A 120 -4.89 1.33 -8.77
N TRP A 121 -4.72 2.61 -9.07
CA TRP A 121 -5.19 3.70 -8.23
C TRP A 121 -6.68 3.95 -8.50
N PRO A 122 -7.49 4.17 -7.45
CA PRO A 122 -8.88 4.58 -7.64
C PRO A 122 -8.94 6.03 -8.13
N ASP A 123 -10.01 6.36 -8.88
CA ASP A 123 -10.24 7.72 -9.38
C ASP A 123 -10.47 8.76 -8.26
N THR A 124 -10.96 8.29 -7.12
CA THR A 124 -11.28 9.13 -5.97
C THR A 124 -10.61 8.63 -4.69
N PRO A 125 -10.18 9.55 -3.80
CA PRO A 125 -9.61 9.17 -2.52
C PRO A 125 -10.68 8.55 -1.60
N ASN A 126 -10.24 7.85 -0.57
CA ASN A 126 -11.12 7.37 0.49
C ASN A 126 -11.66 8.56 1.34
N GLN A 127 -12.60 8.27 2.26
CA GLN A 127 -13.21 9.28 3.15
C GLN A 127 -12.21 10.11 3.97
N LYS A 128 -10.98 9.64 4.13
CA LYS A 128 -9.90 10.33 4.84
C LYS A 128 -8.96 11.09 3.90
N GLY A 129 -9.27 11.17 2.60
CA GLY A 129 -8.45 11.86 1.59
C GLY A 129 -7.21 11.09 1.13
N TYR A 130 -7.11 9.78 1.39
CA TYR A 130 -5.98 8.95 0.96
C TYR A 130 -6.33 8.11 -0.25
N TYR A 131 -5.38 7.99 -1.17
CA TYR A 131 -5.41 7.00 -2.24
C TYR A 131 -4.73 5.72 -1.75
N ASN A 132 -5.41 4.59 -1.91
CA ASN A 132 -4.87 3.26 -1.64
C ASN A 132 -4.97 2.43 -2.92
N LEU A 133 -3.91 1.70 -3.25
CA LEU A 133 -3.94 0.75 -4.35
C LEU A 133 -5.08 -0.24 -4.18
N LYS A 134 -5.83 -0.48 -5.25
CA LYS A 134 -6.92 -1.46 -5.30
C LYS A 134 -6.51 -2.64 -6.17
N VAL A 135 -6.74 -3.84 -5.68
CA VAL A 135 -6.58 -5.05 -6.48
C VAL A 135 -7.72 -5.11 -7.51
N GLN A 136 -7.33 -5.27 -8.76
CA GLN A 136 -8.23 -5.37 -9.92
C GLN A 136 -8.39 -6.81 -10.40
N GLY A 137 -7.44 -7.68 -10.09
CA GLY A 137 -7.48 -9.07 -10.52
C GLY A 137 -6.37 -9.93 -9.93
N HIS A 138 -6.59 -11.24 -10.03
CA HIS A 138 -5.69 -12.28 -9.54
C HIS A 138 -5.25 -13.16 -10.70
N LYS A 139 -3.97 -13.51 -10.74
CA LYS A 139 -3.35 -14.38 -11.73
C LYS A 139 -2.36 -15.33 -11.06
N VAL A 140 -1.98 -16.38 -11.76
CA VAL A 140 -0.86 -17.22 -11.35
C VAL A 140 0.40 -16.38 -11.25
N ILE A 141 1.30 -16.74 -10.34
CA ILE A 141 2.58 -16.06 -10.15
C ILE A 141 3.31 -15.88 -11.49
N ASP A 142 3.80 -14.68 -11.75
CA ASP A 142 4.53 -14.38 -12.98
C ASP A 142 6.00 -14.79 -12.81
N PRO A 143 6.53 -15.75 -13.62
CA PRO A 143 7.92 -16.16 -13.52
C PRO A 143 8.92 -15.05 -13.86
N GLU A 144 8.48 -14.02 -14.58
CA GLU A 144 9.31 -12.86 -14.91
C GLU A 144 9.37 -11.81 -13.76
N GLY A 145 8.59 -12.01 -12.70
CA GLY A 145 8.55 -11.14 -11.53
C GLY A 145 7.51 -10.02 -11.59
N SER A 146 7.54 -9.17 -10.57
CA SER A 146 6.66 -8.00 -10.44
C SER A 146 6.99 -6.93 -11.47
N LYS A 147 5.94 -6.33 -12.07
CA LYS A 147 6.04 -5.32 -13.14
C LYS A 147 5.27 -4.05 -12.74
N PRO A 148 5.88 -3.14 -11.97
CA PRO A 148 5.32 -1.81 -11.77
C PRO A 148 5.26 -1.07 -13.11
N ASN A 149 4.21 -0.25 -13.32
CA ASN A 149 3.95 0.40 -14.61
C ASN A 149 4.27 1.90 -14.65
N GLY A 150 4.86 2.46 -13.59
CA GLY A 150 5.23 3.87 -13.50
C GLY A 150 4.06 4.82 -13.18
N VAL A 151 2.84 4.31 -12.97
CA VAL A 151 1.67 5.12 -12.62
C VAL A 151 1.61 5.26 -11.10
N PHE A 152 1.79 6.49 -10.62
CA PHE A 152 1.76 6.84 -9.20
C PHE A 152 0.38 7.32 -8.77
N ALA A 153 0.16 7.39 -7.44
CA ALA A 153 -1.07 7.94 -6.89
C ALA A 153 -1.33 9.36 -7.43
N PRO A 154 -2.60 9.70 -7.72
CA PRO A 154 -2.95 11.08 -8.03
C PRO A 154 -2.45 12.03 -6.94
N ALA A 155 -1.90 13.18 -7.33
CA ALA A 155 -1.43 14.18 -6.36
C ALA A 155 -2.58 14.55 -5.41
N ARG A 156 -2.33 14.55 -4.10
CA ARG A 156 -3.30 15.05 -3.13
C ARG A 156 -3.69 16.46 -3.55
N GLN A 157 -4.96 16.71 -3.83
CA GLN A 157 -5.46 18.07 -3.82
C GLN A 157 -5.33 18.58 -2.37
N GLN A 158 -4.29 19.36 -2.11
CA GLN A 158 -4.15 20.06 -0.84
C GLN A 158 -5.30 21.08 -0.78
N SER A 159 -6.36 20.72 -0.04
CA SER A 159 -7.23 21.74 0.52
C SER A 159 -6.37 22.55 1.48
N GLY A 160 -6.12 23.82 1.10
CA GLY A 160 -5.13 24.70 1.65
C GLY A 160 -5.04 24.69 3.17
N THR A 161 -3.87 24.42 3.63
CA THR A 161 -3.08 25.05 4.69
C THR A 161 -1.87 24.17 4.99
N GLY A 162 -0.68 24.68 4.73
CA GLY A 162 0.53 24.14 5.35
C GLY A 162 1.60 23.60 4.38
N TYR A 163 2.64 24.39 4.20
CA TYR A 163 4.02 24.07 3.83
C TYR A 163 4.25 23.02 2.75
N SER A 164 4.33 23.49 1.52
CA SER A 164 4.86 22.72 0.38
C SER A 164 6.39 22.82 0.38
N ALA A 165 7.06 21.73 0.74
CA ALA A 165 8.45 21.56 0.36
C ALA A 165 8.47 20.99 -1.08
N GLY A 166 8.86 21.81 -2.05
CA GLY A 166 9.22 21.32 -3.39
C GLY A 166 8.48 21.94 -4.57
N ASN A 167 8.64 23.24 -4.79
CA ASN A 167 8.55 23.79 -6.13
C ASN A 167 9.53 24.96 -6.27
N GLN A 168 10.75 24.68 -6.70
CA GLN A 168 11.81 25.66 -6.91
C GLN A 168 11.43 26.73 -7.97
N SER A 169 10.45 26.48 -8.82
CA SER A 169 10.04 27.43 -9.87
C SER A 169 9.12 28.58 -9.37
N ALA A 170 8.49 28.44 -8.19
CA ALA A 170 7.68 29.53 -7.63
C ALA A 170 8.50 30.53 -6.81
N VAL A 171 9.65 30.10 -6.29
CA VAL A 171 10.55 30.95 -5.49
C VAL A 171 11.31 31.95 -6.38
N ASP A 172 11.70 31.50 -7.58
CA ASP A 172 12.44 32.37 -8.52
C ASP A 172 11.56 33.47 -9.14
N GLN A 173 10.24 33.24 -9.27
CA GLN A 173 9.31 34.31 -9.72
C GLN A 173 8.91 35.28 -8.62
N ALA A 174 8.90 34.86 -7.37
CA ALA A 174 8.64 35.76 -6.24
C ALA A 174 9.84 36.66 -5.94
N ALA A 175 11.05 36.19 -6.15
CA ALA A 175 12.29 36.97 -5.94
C ALA A 175 12.45 38.10 -6.96
N ALA A 176 11.87 37.98 -8.17
CA ALA A 176 11.96 38.99 -9.21
C ALA A 176 11.04 40.21 -9.00
N ASN A 177 10.07 40.15 -8.07
CA ASN A 177 9.08 41.20 -7.83
C ASN A 177 9.14 41.86 -6.44
N LEU A 178 10.20 41.64 -5.66
CA LEU A 178 10.39 42.32 -4.39
C LEU A 178 11.04 43.68 -4.61
N PRO A 179 10.45 44.77 -4.09
CA PRO A 179 11.09 46.08 -4.12
C PRO A 179 12.38 46.04 -3.28
N ASN A 180 13.46 46.57 -3.81
CA ASN A 180 14.84 46.62 -3.28
C ASN A 180 14.95 47.41 -1.96
N ASN A 181 14.17 47.12 -0.94
CA ASN A 181 14.22 47.86 0.34
C ASN A 181 14.21 46.96 1.59
N PHE A 182 14.83 45.78 1.55
CA PHE A 182 15.20 45.04 2.74
C PHE A 182 16.72 45.19 2.96
N GLY A 183 17.12 46.36 3.43
CA GLY A 183 18.46 46.58 3.96
C GLY A 183 18.58 45.88 5.32
N ALA A 184 19.69 45.16 5.47
CA ALA A 184 20.26 44.58 6.68
C ALA A 184 19.56 43.29 7.19
N ASP A 185 20.23 42.19 6.95
CA ASP A 185 20.05 40.92 7.65
C ASP A 185 20.25 41.12 9.17
N PRO A 186 19.23 40.93 10.03
CA PRO A 186 19.37 41.08 11.47
C PRO A 186 20.27 40.02 12.12
N PHE A 187 20.72 39.01 11.38
CA PHE A 187 21.61 37.95 11.87
C PHE A 187 23.06 38.05 11.35
N ALA A 188 23.39 39.06 10.56
CA ALA A 188 24.76 39.23 10.01
C ALA A 188 25.84 39.63 11.07
N GLY A 189 25.45 39.74 12.35
CA GLY A 189 26.32 40.19 13.43
C GLY A 189 26.68 39.17 14.53
N ALA A 190 26.18 37.94 14.47
CA ALA A 190 26.37 36.97 15.55
C ALA A 190 27.16 35.73 15.12
N GLY A 191 28.30 35.93 14.48
CA GLY A 191 29.28 34.88 14.25
C GLY A 191 30.19 34.66 15.48
N GLN A 192 29.64 34.19 16.61
CA GLN A 192 30.48 33.59 17.65
C GLN A 192 30.64 32.11 17.34
N VAL A 193 31.85 31.76 16.89
CA VAL A 193 32.34 30.38 16.81
C VAL A 193 32.44 29.90 18.26
N ILE A 194 31.59 29.01 18.69
CA ILE A 194 31.73 28.30 19.98
C ILE A 194 32.78 27.22 19.76
N SER A 195 33.96 27.38 20.40
CA SER A 195 35.00 26.35 20.39
C SER A 195 34.65 25.27 21.43
N ASP A 196 35.00 24.00 21.12
CA ASP A 196 34.73 22.81 21.94
C ASP A 196 35.26 22.88 23.39
N ASP A 197 36.12 23.86 23.72
CA ASP A 197 36.71 24.03 25.06
C ASP A 197 35.76 24.63 26.11
N ASN A 198 34.55 24.99 25.74
CA ASN A 198 33.58 25.63 26.65
C ASN A 198 32.32 24.80 26.93
N LEU A 199 32.37 23.49 26.72
CA LEU A 199 31.25 22.59 27.11
C LEU A 199 31.54 22.02 28.49
N PRO A 200 30.68 22.22 29.49
CA PRO A 200 30.81 21.59 30.82
C PRO A 200 30.30 20.15 30.74
N PHE A 201 31.19 19.21 30.81
CA PHE A 201 30.91 17.82 31.12
C PHE A 201 31.40 17.50 32.54
#